data_42f1a9565ec21e168c54c35ba88e67f2
#
_entry.id   42f1a9565ec21e168c54c35ba88e67f2
#
_cell.length_a   1.000
_cell.length_b   1.000
_cell.length_c   1.000
_cell.angle_alpha   90.00
_cell.angle_beta   90.00
_cell.angle_gamma   90.00
#
_symmetry.space_group_name_H-M   'P 1'
#
loop_
_entity.id
_entity.type
_entity.pdbx_description
1 polymer ?
#
loop_
_entity_poly.entity_id
_entity_poly.type
_entity_poly.pdbx_seq_one_letter_code
_entity_poly.pdbx_strand_id
1 'polypeptide(L)'
;MNNVNITDSNFISTIVYKNFMIENTGRGNLNIRASFANQALPITNLKVVVSKEIENYNVIFYEGVTNISGIIGKISLPTPPKENDDLIAPKTTTYKITALYNNREYTYVVNMYDGICAVQNINIVPSNERKYYVN
;
A
#
# COMPACT_ATOMS: atom_id res chain seq x y z
N MET A 1 0.25 -4.04 -22.43
CA MET A 1 -1.06 -4.27 -21.82
C MET A 1 -1.35 -3.19 -20.78
N ASN A 2 -2.47 -2.56 -20.90
CA ASN A 2 -2.84 -1.51 -19.96
C ASN A 2 -3.47 -2.10 -18.70
N ASN A 3 -3.08 -1.54 -17.59
CA ASN A 3 -3.70 -1.90 -16.33
C ASN A 3 -4.95 -1.07 -16.13
N VAL A 4 -5.98 -1.72 -15.63
CA VAL A 4 -7.26 -1.07 -15.38
C VAL A 4 -7.45 -1.00 -13.86
N ASN A 5 -7.77 0.19 -13.38
CA ASN A 5 -8.05 0.35 -11.96
C ASN A 5 -9.42 -0.19 -11.66
N ILE A 6 -9.48 -1.20 -10.79
CA ILE A 6 -10.72 -1.89 -10.48
C ILE A 6 -10.99 -1.75 -8.99
N THR A 7 -12.12 -1.13 -8.67
CA THR A 7 -12.54 -0.96 -7.28
C THR A 7 -14.00 -1.35 -7.10
N ASP A 8 -14.67 -1.76 -8.16
CA ASP A 8 -16.11 -1.89 -8.12
C ASP A 8 -16.54 -3.35 -8.08
N SER A 9 -17.83 -3.56 -8.00
CA SER A 9 -18.40 -4.87 -7.88
C SER A 9 -18.24 -5.70 -9.16
N ASN A 10 -18.00 -5.07 -10.29
CA ASN A 10 -17.80 -5.83 -11.51
C ASN A 10 -16.57 -6.71 -11.42
N PHE A 11 -15.48 -6.17 -10.90
CA PHE A 11 -14.29 -6.98 -10.73
C PHE A 11 -14.49 -8.00 -9.60
N ILE A 12 -15.15 -7.58 -8.51
CA ILE A 12 -15.35 -8.47 -7.37
C ILE A 12 -16.08 -9.74 -7.79
N SER A 13 -16.94 -9.66 -8.79
CA SER A 13 -17.66 -10.83 -9.25
C SER A 13 -16.88 -11.69 -10.23
N THR A 14 -15.67 -11.28 -10.64
CA THR A 14 -14.91 -12.07 -11.60
C THR A 14 -14.24 -13.26 -10.95
N ILE A 15 -13.95 -14.27 -11.79
CA ILE A 15 -13.24 -15.44 -11.31
C ILE A 15 -11.83 -15.11 -10.84
N VAL A 16 -11.23 -14.09 -11.45
CA VAL A 16 -9.88 -13.66 -11.08
C VAL A 16 -9.84 -13.21 -9.63
N TYR A 17 -10.79 -12.34 -9.26
CA TYR A 17 -10.85 -11.84 -7.89
C TYR A 17 -11.18 -12.95 -6.91
N LYS A 18 -12.12 -13.82 -7.29
CA LYS A 18 -12.50 -14.94 -6.41
C LYS A 18 -11.33 -15.87 -6.15
N ASN A 19 -10.55 -16.16 -7.19
CA ASN A 19 -9.37 -17.01 -7.02
C ASN A 19 -8.33 -16.35 -6.11
N PHE A 20 -8.13 -15.04 -6.28
CA PHE A 20 -7.22 -14.31 -5.41
C PHE A 20 -7.67 -14.43 -3.95
N MET A 21 -8.96 -14.24 -3.69
CA MET A 21 -9.46 -14.29 -2.32
C MET A 21 -9.39 -15.68 -1.72
N ILE A 22 -9.57 -16.72 -2.53
CA ILE A 22 -9.43 -18.08 -2.05
C ILE A 22 -8.00 -18.37 -1.57
N GLU A 23 -7.02 -17.82 -2.28
CA GLU A 23 -5.61 -18.01 -1.94
C GLU A 23 -5.15 -17.08 -0.84
N ASN A 24 -5.93 -16.05 -0.52
CA ASN A 24 -5.54 -15.01 0.42
C ASN A 24 -6.59 -14.85 1.50
N THR A 25 -6.84 -15.93 2.23
CA THR A 25 -7.85 -15.92 3.29
C THR A 25 -7.33 -15.34 4.60
N GLY A 26 -6.02 -15.16 4.73
CA GLY A 26 -5.44 -14.51 5.89
C GLY A 26 -5.53 -13.00 5.79
N ARG A 27 -5.15 -12.33 6.86
CA ARG A 27 -5.17 -10.87 6.92
C ARG A 27 -3.93 -10.34 7.61
N GLY A 28 -3.30 -9.35 6.99
CA GLY A 28 -2.26 -8.56 7.62
C GLY A 28 -2.73 -7.12 7.75
N ASN A 29 -2.17 -6.40 8.71
CA ASN A 29 -2.51 -4.99 8.92
C ASN A 29 -1.35 -4.12 8.50
N LEU A 30 -1.67 -3.09 7.72
CA LEU A 30 -0.67 -2.13 7.25
C LEU A 30 -0.93 -0.79 7.91
N ASN A 31 0.12 -0.21 8.48
CA ASN A 31 0.09 1.15 9.01
C ASN A 31 1.03 2.00 8.17
N ILE A 32 0.59 3.19 7.84
CA ILE A 32 1.37 4.12 7.03
C ILE A 32 1.69 5.34 7.87
N ARG A 33 2.95 5.78 7.80
CA ARG A 33 3.42 6.95 8.50
C ARG A 33 4.15 7.84 7.50
N ALA A 34 3.64 9.04 7.32
CA ALA A 34 4.20 9.97 6.34
C ALA A 34 4.80 11.18 7.03
N SER A 35 6.02 11.52 6.64
CA SER A 35 6.72 12.67 7.19
C SER A 35 7.65 13.23 6.14
N PHE A 36 8.07 14.48 6.36
CA PHE A 36 9.10 15.07 5.53
C PHE A 36 10.45 14.47 5.91
N ALA A 37 11.24 14.18 4.90
CA ALA A 37 12.54 13.57 5.09
C ALA A 37 13.41 14.42 6.01
N ASN A 38 14.10 13.75 6.92
CA ASN A 38 15.02 14.37 7.85
C ASN A 38 14.37 15.32 8.84
N GLN A 39 13.06 15.28 8.94
CA GLN A 39 12.33 16.10 9.89
C GLN A 39 11.24 15.24 10.49
N ALA A 40 10.97 15.45 11.75
CA ALA A 40 9.92 14.69 12.40
C ALA A 40 8.54 15.30 12.17
N LEU A 41 8.37 16.02 11.07
CA LEU A 41 7.11 16.68 10.79
C LEU A 41 6.19 15.74 10.01
N PRO A 42 5.03 15.45 10.57
CA PRO A 42 4.07 14.60 9.85
C PRO A 42 3.45 15.33 8.68
N ILE A 43 3.01 14.57 7.69
CA ILE A 43 2.32 15.12 6.54
C ILE A 43 0.84 14.78 6.65
N THR A 44 0.01 15.81 6.80
CA THR A 44 -1.43 15.68 6.93
C THR A 44 -2.08 15.69 5.56
N ASN A 45 -3.16 14.92 5.40
CA ASN A 45 -3.96 14.89 4.18
C ASN A 45 -3.19 14.43 2.95
N LEU A 46 -2.16 13.63 3.16
CA LEU A 46 -1.46 13.00 2.05
C LEU A 46 -2.32 11.89 1.49
N LYS A 47 -2.60 11.94 0.20
CA LYS A 47 -3.40 10.92 -0.44
C LYS A 47 -2.55 9.66 -0.65
N VAL A 48 -3.08 8.53 -0.22
CA VAL A 48 -2.39 7.26 -0.32
C VAL A 48 -3.34 6.22 -0.89
N VAL A 49 -2.83 5.43 -1.82
CA VAL A 49 -3.56 4.34 -2.45
C VAL A 49 -2.77 3.07 -2.27
N VAL A 50 -3.43 2.01 -1.82
CA VAL A 50 -2.83 0.68 -1.73
C VAL A 50 -3.46 -0.19 -2.81
N SER A 51 -2.63 -0.72 -3.67
CA SER A 51 -3.11 -1.46 -4.83
C SER A 51 -2.27 -2.69 -5.08
N LYS A 52 -2.78 -3.55 -5.95
CA LYS A 52 -2.06 -4.74 -6.39
C LYS A 52 -2.47 -5.07 -7.81
N GLU A 53 -1.49 -5.42 -8.60
CA GLU A 53 -1.76 -5.90 -9.94
C GLU A 53 -2.12 -7.38 -9.89
N ILE A 54 -3.31 -7.73 -10.36
CA ILE A 54 -3.78 -9.09 -10.40
C ILE A 54 -4.18 -9.34 -11.86
N GLU A 55 -3.38 -10.14 -12.56
CA GLU A 55 -3.64 -10.54 -13.95
C GLU A 55 -4.04 -9.35 -14.80
N ASN A 56 -3.18 -8.34 -14.86
CA ASN A 56 -3.36 -7.16 -15.70
C ASN A 56 -4.40 -6.16 -15.19
N TYR A 57 -5.03 -6.42 -14.04
CA TYR A 57 -5.90 -5.45 -13.41
C TYR A 57 -5.15 -4.79 -12.27
N ASN A 58 -5.24 -3.48 -12.18
CA ASN A 58 -4.71 -2.77 -11.03
C ASN A 58 -5.84 -2.59 -10.02
N VAL A 59 -5.84 -3.44 -9.00
CA VAL A 59 -6.93 -3.50 -8.04
C VAL A 59 -6.59 -2.61 -6.85
N ILE A 60 -7.47 -1.68 -6.54
CA ILE A 60 -7.28 -0.77 -5.42
C ILE A 60 -7.94 -1.38 -4.19
N PHE A 61 -7.13 -1.64 -3.15
CA PHE A 61 -7.61 -2.22 -1.91
C PHE A 61 -7.89 -1.18 -0.85
N TYR A 62 -7.29 -0.01 -0.97
CA TYR A 62 -7.50 1.06 0.00
C TYR A 62 -7.17 2.40 -0.62
N GLU A 63 -7.94 3.41 -0.28
CA GLU A 63 -7.69 4.77 -0.71
C GLU A 63 -8.09 5.70 0.41
N GLY A 64 -7.19 6.60 0.81
CA GLY A 64 -7.47 7.51 1.90
C GLY A 64 -6.40 8.57 2.04
N VAL A 65 -6.47 9.29 3.14
CA VAL A 65 -5.51 10.37 3.42
C VAL A 65 -4.98 10.22 4.85
N THR A 66 -3.77 10.70 5.06
CA THR A 66 -3.17 10.69 6.38
C THR A 66 -3.88 11.70 7.30
N ASN A 67 -3.84 11.41 8.60
CA ASN A 67 -4.41 12.30 9.60
C ASN A 67 -3.39 13.34 10.03
N ILE A 68 -3.73 14.10 11.07
CA ILE A 68 -2.87 15.20 11.52
C ILE A 68 -1.51 14.71 12.02
N SER A 69 -1.43 13.45 12.43
CA SER A 69 -0.17 12.85 12.84
C SER A 69 0.56 12.16 11.69
N GLY A 70 0.06 12.31 10.46
CA GLY A 70 0.69 11.70 9.30
C GLY A 70 0.43 10.21 9.21
N ILE A 71 -0.63 9.71 9.82
CA ILE A 71 -0.83 8.27 9.96
C ILE A 71 -2.12 7.83 9.27
N ILE A 72 -2.04 6.67 8.62
CA ILE A 72 -3.20 5.86 8.26
C ILE A 72 -2.99 4.53 8.97
N GLY A 73 -3.94 4.17 9.83
CA GLY A 73 -3.76 2.96 10.63
C GLY A 73 -4.68 1.83 10.23
N LYS A 74 -4.17 0.61 10.42
CA LYS A 74 -4.94 -0.62 10.37
C LYS A 74 -5.65 -0.85 9.05
N ILE A 75 -4.90 -0.75 7.96
CA ILE A 75 -5.42 -1.17 6.68
C ILE A 75 -5.32 -2.69 6.63
N SER A 76 -6.46 -3.37 6.59
CA SER A 76 -6.49 -4.83 6.55
C SER A 76 -6.40 -5.30 5.11
N LEU A 77 -5.41 -6.13 4.83
CA LEU A 77 -5.15 -6.58 3.46
C LEU A 77 -5.11 -8.11 3.40
N PRO A 78 -5.67 -8.70 2.35
CA PRO A 78 -5.62 -10.15 2.18
C PRO A 78 -4.21 -10.68 2.05
N THR A 79 -3.94 -11.82 2.68
CA THR A 79 -2.66 -12.51 2.61
C THR A 79 -2.90 -14.01 2.56
N PRO A 80 -1.91 -14.79 2.11
CA PRO A 80 -2.02 -16.23 2.26
C PRO A 80 -2.13 -16.60 3.73
N PRO A 81 -2.88 -17.63 4.07
CA PRO A 81 -3.02 -18.01 5.47
C PRO A 81 -1.71 -18.55 6.03
N LYS A 82 -1.52 -18.34 7.31
CA LYS A 82 -0.34 -18.80 8.00
C LYS A 82 -0.28 -20.33 8.00
N GLU A 83 0.91 -20.86 7.71
CA GLU A 83 1.13 -22.30 7.76
C GLU A 83 1.40 -22.73 9.19
N ASN A 84 0.99 -23.97 9.49
CA ASN A 84 1.25 -24.53 10.81
C ASN A 84 2.59 -25.21 10.93
N ASP A 85 3.30 -25.37 9.83
CA ASP A 85 4.58 -26.06 9.80
C ASP A 85 5.69 -25.02 9.88
N ASP A 86 6.47 -25.06 10.96
CA ASP A 86 7.55 -24.12 11.18
C ASP A 86 8.65 -24.22 10.14
N LEU A 87 8.71 -25.35 9.41
CA LEU A 87 9.75 -25.53 8.39
C LEU A 87 9.37 -24.88 7.08
N ILE A 88 8.14 -24.42 6.94
CA ILE A 88 7.68 -23.77 5.73
C ILE A 88 7.82 -22.28 5.88
N ALA A 89 8.54 -21.64 4.94
CA ALA A 89 8.68 -20.21 4.97
C ALA A 89 7.33 -19.53 4.82
N PRO A 90 7.08 -18.43 5.55
CA PRO A 90 5.80 -17.72 5.43
C PRO A 90 5.58 -17.24 4.00
N LYS A 91 4.35 -17.38 3.54
CA LYS A 91 3.95 -16.86 2.24
C LYS A 91 3.44 -15.43 2.40
N THR A 92 3.61 -14.66 1.35
CA THR A 92 3.29 -13.25 1.40
C THR A 92 2.50 -12.84 0.16
N THR A 93 1.76 -11.75 0.30
CA THR A 93 1.17 -11.04 -0.82
C THR A 93 1.76 -9.65 -0.83
N THR A 94 2.22 -9.23 -2.01
CA THR A 94 2.91 -7.95 -2.17
C THR A 94 1.95 -6.90 -2.70
N TYR A 95 1.95 -5.75 -2.03
CA TYR A 95 1.10 -4.63 -2.42
C TYR A 95 1.94 -3.43 -2.78
N LYS A 96 1.37 -2.58 -3.61
CA LYS A 96 1.99 -1.31 -4.01
C LYS A 96 1.31 -0.18 -3.25
N ILE A 97 2.11 0.71 -2.71
CA ILE A 97 1.61 1.90 -2.01
C ILE A 97 2.02 3.11 -2.83
N THR A 98 1.06 3.93 -3.21
CA THR A 98 1.31 5.14 -3.98
C THR A 98 0.85 6.34 -3.18
N ALA A 99 1.75 7.28 -2.95
CA ALA A 99 1.43 8.53 -2.29
C ALA A 99 1.57 9.67 -3.30
N LEU A 100 0.62 10.59 -3.26
CA LEU A 100 0.63 11.72 -4.19
C LEU A 100 0.86 13.01 -3.42
N TYR A 101 1.97 13.69 -3.73
CA TYR A 101 2.33 14.95 -3.09
C TYR A 101 2.84 15.93 -4.12
N ASN A 102 2.18 17.10 -4.23
CA ASN A 102 2.57 18.13 -5.20
C ASN A 102 2.71 17.60 -6.60
N ASN A 103 1.71 16.83 -7.05
CA ASN A 103 1.68 16.25 -8.40
C ASN A 103 2.82 15.28 -8.67
N ARG A 104 3.44 14.76 -7.63
CA ARG A 104 4.49 13.76 -7.74
C ARG A 104 4.04 12.51 -7.03
N GLU A 105 4.30 11.36 -7.66
CA GLU A 105 3.96 10.08 -7.07
C GLU A 105 5.18 9.45 -6.41
N TYR A 106 4.98 8.93 -5.21
CA TYR A 106 5.99 8.18 -4.48
C TYR A 106 5.45 6.77 -4.33
N THR A 107 6.20 5.79 -4.82
CA THR A 107 5.74 4.42 -4.88
C THR A 107 6.62 3.53 -4.01
N TYR A 108 5.96 2.66 -3.23
CA TYR A 108 6.61 1.71 -2.34
C TYR A 108 5.98 0.34 -2.54
N VAL A 109 6.71 -0.69 -2.15
CA VAL A 109 6.24 -2.06 -2.23
C VAL A 109 6.35 -2.66 -0.84
N VAL A 110 5.30 -3.34 -0.40
CA VAL A 110 5.29 -3.96 0.92
C VAL A 110 4.81 -5.40 0.81
N ASN A 111 5.50 -6.28 1.52
CA ASN A 111 5.11 -7.69 1.62
C ASN A 111 4.27 -7.86 2.88
N MET A 112 3.05 -8.36 2.71
CA MET A 112 2.12 -8.54 3.81
C MET A 112 2.00 -10.01 4.18
N TYR A 113 1.94 -10.28 5.47
CA TYR A 113 1.87 -11.63 6.02
C TYR A 113 0.69 -11.75 6.96
N ASP A 114 0.10 -12.95 7.00
CA ASP A 114 -1.04 -13.22 7.87
C ASP A 114 -0.68 -12.98 9.33
N GLY A 115 -1.51 -12.20 10.00
CA GLY A 115 -1.35 -11.94 11.42
C GLY A 115 -0.25 -10.95 11.78
N ILE A 116 0.40 -10.34 10.79
CA ILE A 116 1.51 -9.42 11.04
C ILE A 116 1.05 -7.99 10.78
N CYS A 117 1.54 -7.08 11.64
CA CYS A 117 1.34 -5.65 11.45
C CYS A 117 2.60 -5.09 10.81
N ALA A 118 2.44 -4.51 9.63
CA ALA A 118 3.55 -3.89 8.92
C ALA A 118 3.43 -2.37 9.00
N VAL A 119 4.56 -1.70 8.98
CA VAL A 119 4.60 -0.23 8.95
C VAL A 119 5.36 0.18 7.72
N GLN A 120 4.75 1.04 6.92
CA GLN A 120 5.42 1.63 5.76
C GLN A 120 5.61 3.10 6.03
N ASN A 121 6.86 3.52 6.06
CA ASN A 121 7.19 4.93 6.20
C ASN A 121 7.26 5.57 4.83
N ILE A 122 6.66 6.74 4.69
CA ILE A 122 6.72 7.54 3.49
C ILE A 122 7.49 8.80 3.84
N ASN A 123 8.67 8.94 3.27
CA ASN A 123 9.52 10.09 3.52
C ASN A 123 9.57 10.93 2.26
N ILE A 124 9.05 12.13 2.35
CA ILE A 124 8.96 13.02 1.20
C ILE A 124 9.97 14.12 1.35
N VAL A 125 10.77 14.30 0.30
CA VAL A 125 11.72 15.41 0.25
C VAL A 125 11.02 16.58 -0.45
N PRO A 126 10.91 17.72 0.22
CA PRO A 126 10.25 18.87 -0.39
C PRO A 126 10.91 19.26 -1.70
N SER A 127 10.09 19.50 -2.71
CA SER A 127 10.61 19.77 -4.05
C SER A 127 11.34 21.10 -4.14
N ASN A 128 11.07 22.02 -3.24
CA ASN A 128 11.70 23.32 -3.28
C ASN A 128 13.19 23.26 -3.00
N GLU A 129 13.69 22.14 -2.52
CA GLU A 129 15.12 22.03 -2.27
C GLU A 129 15.94 22.18 -3.52
N ARG A 130 15.36 21.86 -4.65
CA ARG A 130 16.09 21.98 -5.89
C ARG A 130 16.40 23.39 -6.29
N LYS A 131 15.74 24.33 -5.69
CA LYS A 131 15.97 25.73 -6.00
C LYS A 131 17.38 26.16 -5.67
N TYR A 132 18.00 25.48 -4.77
CA TYR A 132 19.33 25.87 -4.34
C TYR A 132 20.37 25.62 -5.40
N TYR A 133 20.04 24.84 -6.38
CA TYR A 133 21.00 24.48 -7.40
C TYR A 133 20.96 25.39 -8.58
N VAL A 134 20.09 26.35 -8.55
CA VAL A 134 19.88 27.18 -9.70
C VAL A 134 20.83 28.36 -9.73
N ASN A 135 21.49 28.63 -8.72
CA ASN A 135 22.35 29.81 -8.62
C ASN A 135 23.53 29.80 -9.52
#